data_37c5e41fecfb41d2ff3169a6272fca07
#
_entry.id   37c5e41fecfb41d2ff3169a6272fca07
#
_cell.length_a   1.000
_cell.length_b   1.000
_cell.length_c   1.000
_cell.angle_alpha   90.00
_cell.angle_beta   90.00
_cell.angle_gamma   90.00
#
_symmetry.space_group_name_H-M   'P 1'
#
loop_
_entity.id
_entity.type
_entity.pdbx_description
1 polymer ?
#
loop_
_entity_poly.entity_id
_entity_poly.type
_entity_poly.pdbx_seq_one_letter_code
_entity_poly.pdbx_strand_id
1 'polypeptide(L)'
;PFKSEVFDMGYSIGVLQHTPDAQRAASTLPRVVRSGGQVAITVYERKPWTLLNGKYLIRPLTRRLKPELLLKFVKITVTLLFPVTELLFRIPLLGRLFSFTIPICDYTKTPNLNFIQRYRSVVLDTFDMLSPAFDSPMTHAELEEALVKGGISHVRRLPSPGLNLIGEKV
;
A
#
# COMPACT_ATOMS: atom_id res chain seq x y z
N PRO A 1 23.19 -5.73 3.90
CA PRO A 1 23.73 -6.67 4.87
C PRO A 1 23.66 -8.13 4.42
N PHE A 2 22.78 -8.49 3.42
CA PHE A 2 22.73 -9.85 2.87
C PHE A 2 23.68 -10.01 1.69
N LYS A 3 24.31 -11.19 1.59
CA LYS A 3 25.04 -11.61 0.41
C LYS A 3 24.08 -11.78 -0.77
N SER A 4 24.59 -11.75 -2.00
CA SER A 4 23.79 -12.06 -3.18
C SER A 4 23.44 -13.55 -3.21
N GLU A 5 22.29 -13.90 -3.79
CA GLU A 5 21.88 -15.27 -4.13
C GLU A 5 21.82 -16.26 -2.96
N VAL A 6 21.33 -15.79 -1.80
CA VAL A 6 21.24 -16.64 -0.58
C VAL A 6 19.84 -17.14 -0.27
N PHE A 7 18.80 -16.59 -0.92
CA PHE A 7 17.42 -16.97 -0.65
C PHE A 7 16.76 -17.67 -1.85
N ASP A 8 15.90 -18.64 -1.57
CA ASP A 8 15.09 -19.32 -2.58
C ASP A 8 13.96 -18.45 -3.10
N MET A 9 13.46 -17.53 -2.25
CA MET A 9 12.37 -16.61 -2.56
C MET A 9 12.56 -15.28 -1.84
N GLY A 10 12.18 -14.20 -2.52
CA GLY A 10 12.07 -12.87 -1.95
C GLY A 10 10.66 -12.32 -2.14
N TYR A 11 10.09 -11.70 -1.11
CA TYR A 11 8.83 -10.99 -1.28
C TYR A 11 8.81 -9.68 -0.51
N SER A 12 8.02 -8.73 -1.04
CA SER A 12 7.76 -7.44 -0.41
C SER A 12 6.29 -7.07 -0.61
N ILE A 13 5.56 -6.89 0.49
CA ILE A 13 4.12 -6.63 0.46
C ILE A 13 3.84 -5.26 1.06
N GLY A 14 3.46 -4.28 0.22
CA GLY A 14 3.04 -2.95 0.68
C GLY A 14 4.16 -2.10 1.31
N VAL A 15 5.44 -2.36 0.99
CA VAL A 15 6.58 -1.67 1.63
C VAL A 15 7.33 -0.76 0.66
N LEU A 16 7.61 -1.23 -0.55
CA LEU A 16 8.55 -0.54 -1.46
C LEU A 16 8.05 0.83 -1.90
N GLN A 17 6.75 1.05 -2.01
CA GLN A 17 6.18 2.37 -2.32
C GLN A 17 6.47 3.42 -1.24
N HIS A 18 6.90 3.02 -0.05
CA HIS A 18 7.27 3.91 1.05
C HIS A 18 8.77 4.19 1.12
N THR A 19 9.52 3.78 0.11
CA THR A 19 10.94 4.13 -0.05
C THR A 19 11.12 5.40 -0.87
N PRO A 20 12.26 6.10 -0.76
CA PRO A 20 12.55 7.29 -1.57
C PRO A 20 12.50 7.02 -3.08
N ASP A 21 12.88 5.80 -3.50
CA ASP A 21 12.88 5.34 -4.89
C ASP A 21 12.34 3.91 -4.95
N ALA A 22 11.04 3.78 -5.21
CA ALA A 22 10.34 2.50 -5.24
C ALA A 22 10.80 1.61 -6.39
N GLN A 23 11.12 2.18 -7.57
CA GLN A 23 11.62 1.43 -8.73
C GLN A 23 13.00 0.84 -8.45
N ARG A 24 13.90 1.65 -7.92
CA ARG A 24 15.25 1.19 -7.52
C ARG A 24 15.17 0.12 -6.44
N ALA A 25 14.29 0.29 -5.45
CA ALA A 25 14.10 -0.71 -4.41
C ALA A 25 13.58 -2.04 -4.99
N ALA A 26 12.60 -1.99 -5.91
CA ALA A 26 12.07 -3.16 -6.60
C ALA A 26 13.13 -3.87 -7.47
N SER A 27 13.98 -3.13 -8.20
CA SER A 27 15.05 -3.71 -9.02
C SER A 27 16.21 -4.28 -8.20
N THR A 28 16.36 -3.87 -6.95
CA THR A 28 17.46 -4.32 -6.08
C THR A 28 17.12 -5.58 -5.29
N LEU A 29 15.83 -5.81 -4.97
CA LEU A 29 15.39 -6.97 -4.20
C LEU A 29 15.83 -8.32 -4.82
N PRO A 30 15.74 -8.52 -6.15
CA PRO A 30 16.14 -9.78 -6.79
C PRO A 30 17.60 -10.20 -6.55
N ARG A 31 18.48 -9.25 -6.24
CA ARG A 31 19.91 -9.52 -5.99
C ARG A 31 20.15 -10.60 -4.94
N VAL A 32 19.30 -10.67 -3.92
CA VAL A 32 19.47 -11.63 -2.81
C VAL A 32 18.86 -12.99 -3.09
N VAL A 33 18.07 -13.12 -4.15
CA VAL A 33 17.43 -14.36 -4.57
C VAL A 33 18.34 -15.07 -5.57
N ARG A 34 18.50 -16.38 -5.41
CA ARG A 34 19.33 -17.22 -6.32
C ARG A 34 18.67 -17.41 -7.68
N SER A 35 19.44 -17.78 -8.70
CA SER A 35 18.90 -18.18 -10.00
C SER A 35 17.91 -19.33 -9.84
N GLY A 36 16.77 -19.29 -10.57
CA GLY A 36 15.63 -20.18 -10.43
C GLY A 36 14.74 -19.90 -9.23
N GLY A 37 15.09 -18.94 -8.38
CA GLY A 37 14.25 -18.51 -7.25
C GLY A 37 13.16 -17.53 -7.67
N GLN A 38 12.19 -17.27 -6.80
CA GLN A 38 11.04 -16.44 -7.11
C GLN A 38 11.06 -15.09 -6.36
N VAL A 39 10.58 -14.05 -7.03
CA VAL A 39 10.38 -12.73 -6.42
C VAL A 39 8.94 -12.29 -6.59
N ALA A 40 8.29 -11.91 -5.49
CA ALA A 40 6.93 -11.39 -5.48
C ALA A 40 6.89 -9.99 -4.85
N ILE A 41 6.32 -9.01 -5.55
CA ILE A 41 6.20 -7.63 -5.07
C ILE A 41 4.76 -7.17 -5.14
N THR A 42 4.28 -6.61 -4.04
CA THR A 42 3.00 -5.91 -3.95
C THR A 42 3.25 -4.44 -3.64
N VAL A 43 2.70 -3.54 -4.46
CA VAL A 43 2.71 -2.08 -4.25
C VAL A 43 1.34 -1.48 -4.53
N TYR A 44 1.14 -0.22 -4.15
CA TYR A 44 -0.05 0.52 -4.54
C TYR A 44 -0.06 0.76 -6.05
N GLU A 45 -1.18 0.42 -6.70
CA GLU A 45 -1.35 0.63 -8.14
C GLU A 45 -1.65 2.09 -8.45
N ARG A 46 -0.83 2.71 -9.31
CA ARG A 46 -1.09 4.05 -9.83
C ARG A 46 -2.01 3.98 -11.03
N LYS A 47 -3.17 4.63 -10.91
CA LYS A 47 -4.17 4.84 -11.95
C LYS A 47 -4.27 6.33 -12.27
N PRO A 48 -4.83 6.74 -13.42
CA PRO A 48 -4.95 8.16 -13.77
C PRO A 48 -5.61 9.04 -12.69
N TRP A 49 -6.54 8.45 -11.94
CA TRP A 49 -7.27 9.16 -10.87
C TRP A 49 -6.67 8.98 -9.46
N THR A 50 -5.56 8.26 -9.31
CA THR A 50 -4.97 7.95 -7.99
C THR A 50 -4.72 9.22 -7.16
N LEU A 51 -4.21 10.28 -7.78
CA LEU A 51 -3.92 11.55 -7.09
C LEU A 51 -5.17 12.31 -6.62
N LEU A 52 -6.36 11.95 -7.11
CA LEU A 52 -7.64 12.52 -6.64
C LEU A 52 -8.13 11.86 -5.35
N ASN A 53 -7.47 10.80 -4.88
CA ASN A 53 -7.83 10.18 -3.61
C ASN A 53 -7.58 11.15 -2.44
N GLY A 54 -8.54 11.24 -1.54
CA GLY A 54 -8.53 12.18 -0.40
C GLY A 54 -7.26 12.14 0.44
N LYS A 55 -6.58 11.00 0.53
CA LYS A 55 -5.29 10.89 1.24
C LYS A 55 -4.23 11.84 0.66
N TYR A 56 -4.16 11.99 -0.67
CA TYR A 56 -3.16 12.85 -1.31
C TYR A 56 -3.41 14.34 -1.11
N LEU A 57 -4.66 14.73 -0.81
CA LEU A 57 -4.98 16.11 -0.48
C LEU A 57 -4.43 16.51 0.89
N ILE A 58 -4.46 15.62 1.87
CA ILE A 58 -4.04 15.92 3.25
C ILE A 58 -2.60 15.49 3.56
N ARG A 59 -2.01 14.55 2.82
CA ARG A 59 -0.64 14.07 3.04
C ARG A 59 0.43 15.15 3.02
N PRO A 60 0.39 16.21 2.19
CA PRO A 60 1.38 17.28 2.26
C PRO A 60 1.50 17.92 3.65
N LEU A 61 0.40 17.94 4.40
CA LEU A 61 0.37 18.43 5.78
C LEU A 61 0.74 17.33 6.78
N THR A 62 0.09 16.16 6.70
CA THR A 62 0.23 15.10 7.71
C THR A 62 1.64 14.51 7.78
N ARG A 63 2.34 14.36 6.66
CA ARG A 63 3.73 13.87 6.62
C ARG A 63 4.76 14.79 7.29
N ARG A 64 4.37 16.05 7.62
CA ARG A 64 5.21 17.02 8.34
C ARG A 64 4.98 17.00 9.83
N LEU A 65 3.92 16.35 10.29
CA LEU A 65 3.60 16.24 11.70
C LEU A 65 4.50 15.20 12.37
N LYS A 66 4.81 15.42 13.64
CA LYS A 66 5.44 14.38 14.48
C LYS A 66 4.50 13.17 14.57
N PRO A 67 5.02 11.93 14.53
CA PRO A 67 4.18 10.72 14.55
C PRO A 67 3.19 10.68 15.71
N GLU A 68 3.58 11.11 16.89
CA GLU A 68 2.72 11.12 18.09
C GLU A 68 1.54 12.08 17.92
N LEU A 69 1.80 13.27 17.35
CA LEU A 69 0.76 14.27 17.09
C LEU A 69 -0.20 13.80 15.99
N LEU A 70 0.35 13.20 14.91
CA LEU A 70 -0.47 12.62 13.85
C LEU A 70 -1.34 11.48 14.38
N LEU A 71 -0.78 10.58 15.21
CA LEU A 71 -1.55 9.48 15.80
C LEU A 71 -2.69 10.00 16.69
N LYS A 72 -2.43 11.04 17.47
CA LYS A 72 -3.46 11.71 18.30
C LYS A 72 -4.55 12.32 17.41
N PHE A 73 -4.16 13.02 16.36
CA PHE A 73 -5.09 13.59 15.39
C PHE A 73 -5.95 12.50 14.72
N VAL A 74 -5.33 11.42 14.22
CA VAL A 74 -6.04 10.30 13.60
C VAL A 74 -7.01 9.65 14.59
N LYS A 75 -6.58 9.37 15.84
CA LYS A 75 -7.48 8.81 16.86
C LYS A 75 -8.71 9.68 17.09
N ILE A 76 -8.53 10.99 17.28
CA ILE A 76 -9.67 11.90 17.50
C ILE A 76 -10.58 11.92 16.25
N THR A 77 -10.02 12.12 15.07
CA THR A 77 -10.78 12.20 13.82
C THR A 77 -11.54 10.91 13.54
N VAL A 78 -10.89 9.76 13.68
CA VAL A 78 -11.54 8.46 13.47
C VAL A 78 -12.61 8.23 14.55
N THR A 79 -12.36 8.53 15.81
CA THR A 79 -13.38 8.35 16.87
C THR A 79 -14.66 9.13 16.57
N LEU A 80 -14.53 10.37 16.10
CA LEU A 80 -15.67 11.22 15.76
C LEU A 80 -16.38 10.80 14.48
N LEU A 81 -15.62 10.40 13.46
CA LEU A 81 -16.17 10.13 12.13
C LEU A 81 -16.50 8.64 11.87
N PHE A 82 -16.01 7.72 12.70
CA PHE A 82 -16.18 6.28 12.47
C PHE A 82 -17.65 5.85 12.35
N PRO A 83 -18.60 6.29 13.24
CA PRO A 83 -19.99 5.93 13.08
C PRO A 83 -20.58 6.42 11.75
N VAL A 84 -20.18 7.64 11.32
CA VAL A 84 -20.65 8.24 10.07
C VAL A 84 -20.07 7.51 8.87
N THR A 85 -18.76 7.21 8.86
CA THR A 85 -18.10 6.48 7.77
C THR A 85 -18.59 5.04 7.66
N GLU A 86 -18.89 4.38 8.77
CA GLU A 86 -19.54 3.03 8.79
C GLU A 86 -20.89 3.03 8.05
N LEU A 87 -21.64 4.13 8.09
CA LEU A 87 -22.89 4.27 7.34
C LEU A 87 -22.62 4.65 5.88
N LEU A 88 -21.84 5.71 5.65
CA LEU A 88 -21.59 6.26 4.31
C LEU A 88 -20.94 5.23 3.37
N PHE A 89 -19.94 4.48 3.86
CA PHE A 89 -19.21 3.51 3.03
C PHE A 89 -20.05 2.29 2.65
N ARG A 90 -21.18 2.04 3.34
CA ARG A 90 -22.13 0.98 3.01
C ARG A 90 -23.18 1.36 1.98
N ILE A 91 -23.31 2.65 1.65
CA ILE A 91 -24.31 3.10 0.67
C ILE A 91 -23.94 2.49 -0.70
N PRO A 92 -24.86 1.78 -1.36
CA PRO A 92 -24.62 1.25 -2.70
C PRO A 92 -24.18 2.36 -3.65
N LEU A 93 -23.20 2.09 -4.51
CA LEU A 93 -22.58 3.01 -5.48
C LEU A 93 -21.83 4.19 -4.85
N LEU A 94 -22.46 4.98 -3.97
CA LEU A 94 -21.87 6.17 -3.34
C LEU A 94 -20.80 5.81 -2.30
N GLY A 95 -20.88 4.65 -1.65
CA GLY A 95 -19.90 4.23 -0.65
C GLY A 95 -18.47 4.16 -1.21
N ARG A 96 -18.31 3.77 -2.48
CA ARG A 96 -16.99 3.77 -3.14
C ARG A 96 -16.46 5.20 -3.34
N LEU A 97 -17.32 6.16 -3.67
CA LEU A 97 -16.94 7.56 -3.81
C LEU A 97 -16.53 8.13 -2.45
N PHE A 98 -17.30 7.87 -1.41
CA PHE A 98 -16.98 8.33 -0.05
C PHE A 98 -15.68 7.73 0.46
N SER A 99 -15.46 6.41 0.31
CA SER A 99 -14.22 5.76 0.74
C SER A 99 -13.00 6.17 -0.10
N PHE A 100 -13.21 6.69 -1.30
CA PHE A 100 -12.15 7.27 -2.13
C PHE A 100 -11.81 8.71 -1.72
N THR A 101 -12.79 9.52 -1.33
CA THR A 101 -12.62 10.95 -1.02
C THR A 101 -12.33 11.22 0.45
N ILE A 102 -12.92 10.44 1.37
CA ILE A 102 -12.68 10.58 2.81
C ILE A 102 -11.40 9.81 3.16
N PRO A 103 -10.36 10.47 3.69
CA PRO A 103 -9.07 9.85 3.98
C PRO A 103 -9.09 9.03 5.29
N ILE A 104 -10.03 8.11 5.38
CA ILE A 104 -10.23 7.14 6.46
C ILE A 104 -10.35 5.76 5.80
N CYS A 105 -9.62 4.78 6.32
CA CYS A 105 -9.63 3.42 5.78
C CYS A 105 -11.01 2.76 5.93
N ASP A 106 -11.45 2.05 4.89
CA ASP A 106 -12.75 1.36 4.84
C ASP A 106 -12.61 -0.13 5.20
N TYR A 107 -13.21 -0.51 6.30
CA TYR A 107 -13.31 -1.91 6.77
C TYR A 107 -14.76 -2.43 6.79
N THR A 108 -15.70 -1.71 6.17
CA THR A 108 -17.14 -2.08 6.21
C THR A 108 -17.44 -3.40 5.50
N LYS A 109 -16.57 -3.82 4.59
CA LYS A 109 -16.70 -5.05 3.80
C LYS A 109 -15.83 -6.21 4.31
N THR A 110 -15.30 -6.11 5.52
CA THR A 110 -14.49 -7.16 6.14
C THR A 110 -15.34 -7.99 7.10
N PRO A 111 -15.90 -9.11 6.66
CA PRO A 111 -16.97 -9.83 7.42
C PRO A 111 -16.47 -10.44 8.73
N ASN A 112 -15.19 -10.74 8.83
CA ASN A 112 -14.60 -11.42 9.99
C ASN A 112 -14.20 -10.47 11.13
N LEU A 113 -14.38 -9.15 10.98
CA LEU A 113 -14.06 -8.18 12.01
C LEU A 113 -15.33 -7.68 12.69
N ASN A 114 -15.36 -7.74 14.02
CA ASN A 114 -16.41 -7.08 14.80
C ASN A 114 -16.22 -5.55 14.82
N PHE A 115 -17.18 -4.81 15.35
CA PHE A 115 -17.18 -3.34 15.35
C PHE A 115 -15.92 -2.75 16.01
N ILE A 116 -15.47 -3.29 17.14
CA ILE A 116 -14.29 -2.81 17.87
C ILE A 116 -13.00 -3.12 17.08
N GLN A 117 -12.93 -4.30 16.47
CA GLN A 117 -11.81 -4.68 15.63
C GLN A 117 -11.71 -3.78 14.41
N ARG A 118 -12.83 -3.52 13.71
CA ARG A 118 -12.84 -2.56 12.59
C ARG A 118 -12.37 -1.18 13.02
N TYR A 119 -12.89 -0.64 14.13
CA TYR A 119 -12.46 0.65 14.66
C TYR A 119 -10.92 0.69 14.87
N ARG A 120 -10.36 -0.33 15.52
CA ARG A 120 -8.91 -0.43 15.76
C ARG A 120 -8.12 -0.49 14.45
N SER A 121 -8.56 -1.31 13.50
CA SER A 121 -7.93 -1.41 12.17
C SER A 121 -8.02 -0.08 11.41
N VAL A 122 -9.17 0.59 11.43
CA VAL A 122 -9.34 1.93 10.81
C VAL A 122 -8.36 2.93 11.40
N VAL A 123 -8.17 2.97 12.73
CA VAL A 123 -7.21 3.88 13.37
C VAL A 123 -5.78 3.58 12.91
N LEU A 124 -5.36 2.31 12.96
CA LEU A 124 -4.01 1.90 12.60
C LEU A 124 -3.71 2.16 11.13
N ASP A 125 -4.58 1.72 10.23
CA ASP A 125 -4.32 1.82 8.80
C ASP A 125 -4.52 3.24 8.26
N THR A 126 -5.41 4.05 8.88
CA THR A 126 -5.48 5.48 8.56
C THR A 126 -4.20 6.20 8.99
N PHE A 127 -3.63 5.86 10.15
CA PHE A 127 -2.34 6.39 10.56
C PHE A 127 -1.24 5.95 9.59
N ASP A 128 -1.17 4.65 9.26
CA ASP A 128 -0.18 4.09 8.33
C ASP A 128 -0.30 4.71 6.92
N MET A 129 -1.51 4.94 6.45
CA MET A 129 -1.78 5.62 5.18
C MET A 129 -1.27 7.06 5.13
N LEU A 130 -1.29 7.78 6.27
CA LEU A 130 -1.01 9.22 6.33
C LEU A 130 0.40 9.57 6.83
N SER A 131 1.06 8.66 7.54
CA SER A 131 2.34 8.91 8.21
C SER A 131 3.59 8.78 7.32
N PRO A 132 3.68 7.89 6.32
CA PRO A 132 4.92 7.67 5.59
C PRO A 132 5.44 8.94 4.91
N ALA A 133 6.74 9.19 4.99
CA ALA A 133 7.38 10.30 4.29
C ALA A 133 7.21 10.19 2.77
N PHE A 134 7.31 8.95 2.25
CA PHE A 134 7.15 8.63 0.83
C PHE A 134 5.89 7.78 0.62
N ASP A 135 5.24 7.99 -0.50
CA ASP A 135 4.13 7.17 -0.99
C ASP A 135 4.11 7.27 -2.52
N SER A 136 4.79 6.33 -3.15
CA SER A 136 5.06 6.30 -4.59
C SER A 136 4.38 5.08 -5.22
N PRO A 137 3.06 5.16 -5.51
CA PRO A 137 2.38 4.08 -6.23
C PRO A 137 2.96 3.92 -7.63
N MET A 138 2.98 2.70 -8.14
CA MET A 138 3.59 2.35 -9.42
C MET A 138 2.52 1.88 -10.40
N THR A 139 2.76 2.10 -11.69
CA THR A 139 2.01 1.43 -12.75
C THR A 139 2.51 -0.01 -12.94
N HIS A 140 1.73 -0.84 -13.64
CA HIS A 140 2.17 -2.20 -14.00
C HIS A 140 3.50 -2.19 -14.74
N ALA A 141 3.60 -1.33 -15.78
CA ALA A 141 4.80 -1.23 -16.60
C ALA A 141 6.05 -0.83 -15.81
N GLU A 142 5.93 0.14 -14.88
CA GLU A 142 7.06 0.57 -14.05
C GLU A 142 7.57 -0.53 -13.11
N LEU A 143 6.65 -1.31 -12.51
CA LEU A 143 7.05 -2.39 -11.64
C LEU A 143 7.64 -3.56 -12.41
N GLU A 144 7.05 -3.91 -13.57
CA GLU A 144 7.56 -4.95 -14.46
C GLU A 144 8.96 -4.60 -14.96
N GLU A 145 9.17 -3.36 -15.45
CA GLU A 145 10.47 -2.87 -15.89
C GLU A 145 11.52 -2.96 -14.76
N ALA A 146 11.14 -2.56 -13.54
CA ALA A 146 12.03 -2.65 -12.38
C ALA A 146 12.42 -4.11 -12.07
N LEU A 147 11.48 -5.05 -12.15
CA LEU A 147 11.73 -6.48 -11.95
C LEU A 147 12.64 -7.05 -13.04
N VAL A 148 12.36 -6.76 -14.31
CA VAL A 148 13.19 -7.19 -15.46
C VAL A 148 14.59 -6.64 -15.34
N LYS A 149 14.76 -5.35 -15.00
CA LYS A 149 16.07 -4.74 -14.72
C LYS A 149 16.80 -5.43 -13.56
N GLY A 150 16.07 -5.98 -12.57
CA GLY A 150 16.62 -6.80 -11.48
C GLY A 150 16.97 -8.23 -11.88
N GLY A 151 16.77 -8.63 -13.15
CA GLY A 151 17.03 -9.97 -13.66
C GLY A 151 15.90 -10.96 -13.38
N ILE A 152 14.64 -10.49 -13.34
CA ILE A 152 13.46 -11.34 -13.22
C ILE A 152 12.84 -11.54 -14.60
N SER A 153 12.53 -12.79 -14.92
CA SER A 153 11.80 -13.22 -16.11
C SER A 153 10.42 -13.77 -15.76
N HIS A 154 9.62 -14.06 -16.78
CA HIS A 154 8.28 -14.65 -16.64
C HIS A 154 7.38 -13.88 -15.65
N VAL A 155 7.49 -12.54 -15.69
CA VAL A 155 6.71 -11.66 -14.80
C VAL A 155 5.22 -11.83 -15.12
N ARG A 156 4.42 -12.13 -14.08
CA ARG A 156 2.96 -12.25 -14.20
C ARG A 156 2.26 -11.57 -13.03
N ARG A 157 1.06 -11.07 -13.29
CA ARG A 157 0.21 -10.47 -12.27
C ARG A 157 -0.57 -11.54 -11.50
N LEU A 158 -0.62 -11.40 -10.17
CA LEU A 158 -1.46 -12.23 -9.31
C LEU A 158 -2.86 -11.61 -9.16
N PRO A 159 -3.92 -12.45 -9.08
CA PRO A 159 -5.31 -12.00 -8.95
C PRO A 159 -5.63 -11.62 -7.49
N SER A 160 -5.02 -10.56 -6.98
CA SER A 160 -5.25 -10.05 -5.63
C SER A 160 -5.32 -8.52 -5.62
N PRO A 161 -5.90 -7.88 -4.60
CA PRO A 161 -5.98 -6.42 -4.53
C PRO A 161 -4.59 -5.75 -4.60
N GLY A 162 -4.52 -4.59 -5.24
CA GLY A 162 -3.27 -3.87 -5.48
C GLY A 162 -2.56 -4.33 -6.76
N LEU A 163 -1.34 -3.85 -6.93
CA LEU A 163 -0.45 -4.29 -8.00
C LEU A 163 0.50 -5.35 -7.46
N ASN A 164 0.24 -6.59 -7.82
CA ASN A 164 0.99 -7.76 -7.36
C ASN A 164 1.63 -8.43 -8.56
N LEU A 165 2.96 -8.41 -8.64
CA LEU A 165 3.72 -9.11 -9.66
C LEU A 165 4.60 -10.18 -9.02
N ILE A 166 4.74 -11.32 -9.71
CA ILE A 166 5.66 -12.39 -9.36
C ILE A 166 6.42 -12.81 -10.62
N GLY A 167 7.66 -13.18 -10.47
CA GLY A 167 8.49 -13.72 -11.55
C GLY A 167 9.66 -14.55 -11.00
N GLU A 168 10.45 -15.08 -11.91
CA GLU A 168 11.56 -15.98 -11.62
C GLU A 168 12.91 -15.31 -11.91
N LYS A 169 13.87 -15.50 -11.01
CA LYS A 169 15.24 -14.99 -11.17
C LYS A 169 15.99 -15.81 -12.22
N VAL A 170 16.50 -15.14 -13.24
CA VAL A 170 17.35 -15.71 -14.28
C VAL A 170 18.78 -15.82 -13.83
#